data_f2414c2f36750f9dbbb67b7e6f40f3dd
#
_entry.id   f2414c2f36750f9dbbb67b7e6f40f3dd
#
_cell.length_a   1.000
_cell.length_b   1.000
_cell.length_c   1.000
_cell.angle_alpha   90.00
_cell.angle_beta   90.00
_cell.angle_gamma   90.00
#
_symmetry.space_group_name_H-M   'P 1'
#
loop_
_entity.id
_entity.type
_entity.pdbx_description
1 polymer ?
#
loop_
_entity_poly.entity_id
_entity_poly.type
_entity_poly.pdbx_seq_one_letter_code
_entity_poly.pdbx_strand_id
1 'polypeptide(L)'
;MTADLTAGPWAKILQPLTPAVLLAAVFAQQATRKITAVGDPIKQSGWEPLCTLTATLEKAADLAMGQIQQVTTGNKQYALAALKLQVLAEMETKQIGYSALATTAAGKADIALSLLSTLHSDDIAAVFYAGDLRGNIGGVLNLLARAQENSGTGYCLADSSGNHAGASFTADKCGNKYHTLTGSSLKLTTEITDTGFKGFSPTNAITSGAAGDGACSLTTTGTNAAGTLFKSATAANIMSGTVTIKADDDTGEWKINNGRPLAVHGTSTTDSLLGKTYNALHKVNSRDVSDQPADIDAAVTAAAKSAAFKRTLTQILKAEPHKLADPALSKHVNDIAEDLAVSKPSGLEQLLKDIKEKKPKGAQEDPNTETALSTVNNMADLTKVLSYYTRQHTAAVSKLQKEVSDNHVKCSANKPEEVCNAIGEQEKCDNTPGCHYNKTKEGKKCTLSEEGKKEA
;
A
#
# COMPACT_ATOMS: atom_id res chain seq x y z
N MET A 1 19.03 61.99 -10.17
CA MET A 1 18.81 61.76 -8.72
C MET A 1 18.84 60.25 -8.52
N THR A 2 20.00 59.76 -8.17
CA THR A 2 20.33 58.38 -7.92
C THR A 2 20.16 58.13 -6.45
N ALA A 3 19.26 57.24 -6.03
CA ALA A 3 19.13 56.78 -4.66
C ALA A 3 19.79 55.42 -4.52
N ASP A 4 20.88 55.48 -3.79
CA ASP A 4 21.70 54.36 -3.34
C ASP A 4 20.93 53.61 -2.23
N LEU A 5 20.59 52.33 -2.45
CA LEU A 5 20.02 51.47 -1.44
C LEU A 5 21.11 50.50 -0.95
N THR A 6 21.74 50.90 0.14
CA THR A 6 22.69 50.09 0.91
C THR A 6 22.04 48.81 1.40
N ALA A 7 22.64 47.71 1.03
CA ALA A 7 22.30 46.36 1.49
C ALA A 7 22.56 46.19 2.97
N GLY A 8 21.53 45.87 3.76
CA GLY A 8 21.63 45.55 5.16
C GLY A 8 22.30 44.18 5.40
N PRO A 9 22.93 43.97 6.55
CA PRO A 9 23.76 42.80 6.86
C PRO A 9 22.91 41.67 7.46
N TRP A 10 22.14 40.96 6.63
CA TRP A 10 21.40 39.78 7.07
C TRP A 10 21.66 38.60 6.16
N ALA A 11 22.86 38.02 6.19
CA ALA A 11 23.13 36.73 5.62
C ALA A 11 24.35 36.06 6.27
N LYS A 12 24.28 35.82 7.57
CA LYS A 12 25.04 34.76 8.20
C LYS A 12 24.04 33.79 8.79
N ILE A 13 23.47 32.97 7.92
CA ILE A 13 22.80 31.74 8.35
C ILE A 13 23.92 30.85 8.90
N LEU A 14 23.99 30.77 10.21
CA LEU A 14 24.72 29.75 10.94
C LEU A 14 24.09 28.40 10.53
N GLN A 15 24.76 27.71 9.61
CA GLN A 15 24.48 26.29 9.42
C GLN A 15 24.74 25.60 10.76
N PRO A 16 23.83 24.79 11.30
CA PRO A 16 24.13 23.97 12.45
C PRO A 16 25.25 23.00 12.04
N LEU A 17 26.42 23.19 12.64
CA LEU A 17 27.51 22.23 12.52
C LEU A 17 26.97 20.88 12.94
N THR A 18 26.95 19.92 12.03
CA THR A 18 26.57 18.54 12.36
C THR A 18 27.47 18.02 13.48
N PRO A 19 26.97 17.18 14.39
CA PRO A 19 27.75 16.62 15.50
C PRO A 19 29.09 16.01 15.08
N ALA A 20 29.18 15.50 13.84
CA ALA A 20 30.37 14.96 13.25
C ALA A 20 31.48 16.02 13.06
N VAL A 21 31.15 17.26 12.74
CA VAL A 21 32.13 18.34 12.53
C VAL A 21 32.69 18.81 13.88
N LEU A 22 31.87 18.85 14.93
CA LEU A 22 32.34 19.18 16.28
C LEU A 22 33.28 18.09 16.83
N LEU A 23 32.98 16.82 16.61
CA LEU A 23 33.84 15.72 17.02
C LEU A 23 35.20 15.76 16.27
N ALA A 24 35.20 16.03 14.97
CA ALA A 24 36.42 16.14 14.17
C ALA A 24 37.31 17.30 14.62
N ALA A 25 36.74 18.44 15.02
CA ALA A 25 37.51 19.59 15.53
C ALA A 25 38.17 19.30 16.88
N VAL A 26 37.55 18.51 17.75
CA VAL A 26 38.12 18.11 19.05
C VAL A 26 39.28 17.15 18.86
N PHE A 27 39.21 16.23 17.88
CA PHE A 27 40.32 15.33 17.57
C PHE A 27 41.51 16.02 16.92
N ALA A 28 41.29 17.04 16.11
CA ALA A 28 42.40 17.76 15.44
C ALA A 28 43.27 18.57 16.41
N GLN A 29 42.79 19.02 17.54
CA GLN A 29 43.55 19.74 18.54
C GLN A 29 44.37 18.87 19.49
N GLN A 30 44.10 17.57 19.53
CA GLN A 30 44.82 16.62 20.40
C GLN A 30 46.02 15.91 19.71
N ALA A 31 46.19 16.07 18.40
CA ALA A 31 47.18 15.35 17.58
C ALA A 31 48.67 15.68 17.89
N THR A 32 48.95 16.58 18.83
CA THR A 32 50.34 16.98 19.15
C THR A 32 50.86 16.49 20.51
N ARG A 33 50.04 15.77 21.27
CA ARG A 33 50.51 15.18 22.54
C ARG A 33 50.61 13.66 22.39
N LYS A 34 51.81 13.09 22.70
CA LYS A 34 51.92 11.66 22.94
C LYS A 34 51.01 11.28 24.08
N ILE A 35 49.83 10.79 23.77
CA ILE A 35 48.91 10.24 24.73
C ILE A 35 49.21 8.75 24.76
N THR A 36 49.83 8.29 25.80
CA THR A 36 49.75 6.88 26.16
C THR A 36 48.35 6.63 26.70
N ALA A 37 47.40 6.45 25.82
CA ALA A 37 46.09 6.03 26.20
C ALA A 37 46.13 4.55 26.58
N VAL A 38 45.77 4.22 27.79
CA VAL A 38 45.64 2.85 28.27
C VAL A 38 44.15 2.53 28.31
N GLY A 39 43.61 2.08 27.23
CA GLY A 39 42.22 1.66 27.15
C GLY A 39 42.04 0.62 26.07
N ASP A 40 41.31 -0.42 26.35
CA ASP A 40 41.10 -1.52 25.42
C ASP A 40 40.25 -1.12 24.23
N PRO A 41 40.56 -1.56 23.00
CA PRO A 41 39.72 -1.36 21.84
C PRO A 41 38.43 -2.19 21.95
N ILE A 42 37.39 -1.74 21.26
CA ILE A 42 36.15 -2.44 21.16
C ILE A 42 36.33 -3.68 20.29
N LYS A 43 36.08 -4.86 20.86
CA LYS A 43 36.23 -6.15 20.15
C LYS A 43 35.16 -6.32 19.07
N GLN A 44 35.43 -7.21 18.12
CA GLN A 44 34.50 -7.57 17.05
C GLN A 44 33.12 -7.93 17.57
N SER A 45 33.03 -8.67 18.67
CA SER A 45 31.75 -9.01 19.31
C SER A 45 30.95 -7.80 19.79
N GLY A 46 31.57 -6.63 19.94
CA GLY A 46 30.90 -5.37 20.33
C GLY A 46 30.42 -4.50 19.17
N TRP A 47 31.06 -4.57 18.03
CA TRP A 47 30.70 -3.73 16.88
C TRP A 47 30.05 -4.51 15.72
N GLU A 48 30.34 -5.79 15.53
CA GLU A 48 29.77 -6.59 14.45
C GLU A 48 28.23 -6.77 14.55
N PRO A 49 27.62 -6.96 15.75
CA PRO A 49 26.17 -6.99 15.89
C PRO A 49 25.52 -5.69 15.44
N LEU A 50 26.17 -4.54 15.65
CA LEU A 50 25.72 -3.24 15.18
C LEU A 50 25.76 -3.13 13.65
N CYS A 51 26.81 -3.66 13.02
CA CYS A 51 26.88 -3.75 11.55
C CYS A 51 25.78 -4.65 10.97
N THR A 52 25.51 -5.78 11.61
CA THR A 52 24.42 -6.69 11.23
C THR A 52 23.06 -5.99 11.36
N LEU A 53 22.87 -5.22 12.44
CA LEU A 53 21.68 -4.41 12.61
C LEU A 53 21.49 -3.40 11.48
N THR A 54 22.56 -2.67 11.07
CA THR A 54 22.46 -1.70 9.97
C THR A 54 22.00 -2.34 8.65
N ALA A 55 22.45 -3.57 8.36
CA ALA A 55 22.03 -4.33 7.18
C ALA A 55 20.54 -4.74 7.28
N THR A 56 20.07 -5.12 8.47
CA THR A 56 18.62 -5.40 8.71
C THR A 56 17.77 -4.16 8.53
N LEU A 57 18.22 -3.01 9.05
CA LEU A 57 17.49 -1.73 8.92
C LEU A 57 17.32 -1.32 7.46
N GLU A 58 18.32 -1.57 6.62
CA GLU A 58 18.23 -1.31 5.19
C GLU A 58 17.23 -2.20 4.47
N LYS A 59 17.26 -3.51 4.71
CA LYS A 59 16.26 -4.45 4.17
C LYS A 59 14.83 -4.11 4.61
N ALA A 60 14.68 -3.61 5.83
CA ALA A 60 13.37 -3.23 6.37
C ALA A 60 12.79 -1.99 5.66
N ALA A 61 13.63 -1.04 5.28
CA ALA A 61 13.20 0.09 4.46
C ALA A 61 12.76 -0.35 3.05
N ASP A 62 13.46 -1.32 2.46
CA ASP A 62 13.10 -1.90 1.17
C ASP A 62 11.77 -2.68 1.24
N LEU A 63 11.53 -3.43 2.34
CA LEU A 63 10.26 -4.10 2.61
C LEU A 63 9.09 -3.10 2.72
N ALA A 64 9.25 -2.02 3.46
CA ALA A 64 8.21 -0.99 3.60
C ALA A 64 7.83 -0.39 2.23
N MET A 65 8.82 -0.05 1.42
CA MET A 65 8.59 0.41 0.05
C MET A 65 7.87 -0.64 -0.81
N GLY A 66 8.28 -1.91 -0.70
CA GLY A 66 7.66 -3.01 -1.44
C GLY A 66 6.17 -3.20 -1.09
N GLN A 67 5.81 -3.09 0.17
CA GLN A 67 4.41 -3.16 0.61
C GLN A 67 3.56 -2.02 0.04
N ILE A 68 4.07 -0.78 0.08
CA ILE A 68 3.38 0.37 -0.53
C ILE A 68 3.17 0.13 -2.03
N GLN A 69 4.19 -0.31 -2.75
CA GLN A 69 4.10 -0.60 -4.18
C GLN A 69 3.08 -1.71 -4.47
N GLN A 70 3.08 -2.78 -3.68
CA GLN A 70 2.16 -3.91 -3.84
C GLN A 70 0.70 -3.48 -3.64
N VAL A 71 0.41 -2.73 -2.57
CA VAL A 71 -0.96 -2.23 -2.30
C VAL A 71 -1.39 -1.20 -3.33
N THR A 72 -0.50 -0.31 -3.77
CA THR A 72 -0.78 0.65 -4.85
C THR A 72 -1.12 -0.06 -6.16
N THR A 73 -0.34 -1.09 -6.50
CA THR A 73 -0.61 -1.93 -7.68
C THR A 73 -1.95 -2.63 -7.54
N GLY A 74 -2.21 -3.27 -6.41
CA GLY A 74 -3.47 -3.96 -6.14
C GLY A 74 -4.70 -3.05 -6.25
N ASN A 75 -4.63 -1.86 -5.66
CA ASN A 75 -5.68 -0.85 -5.80
C ASN A 75 -5.96 -0.52 -7.27
N LYS A 76 -4.90 -0.24 -8.05
CA LYS A 76 -5.02 0.05 -9.49
C LYS A 76 -5.65 -1.11 -10.26
N GLN A 77 -5.23 -2.36 -9.98
CA GLN A 77 -5.77 -3.53 -10.67
C GLN A 77 -7.25 -3.75 -10.34
N TYR A 78 -7.66 -3.60 -9.09
CA TYR A 78 -9.08 -3.67 -8.70
C TYR A 78 -9.91 -2.56 -9.35
N ALA A 79 -9.42 -1.33 -9.40
CA ALA A 79 -10.13 -0.21 -10.02
C ALA A 79 -10.29 -0.40 -11.54
N LEU A 80 -9.23 -0.85 -12.22
CA LEU A 80 -9.31 -1.19 -13.66
C LEU A 80 -10.24 -2.38 -13.91
N ALA A 81 -10.18 -3.42 -13.07
CA ALA A 81 -11.09 -4.56 -13.16
C ALA A 81 -12.55 -4.13 -13.00
N ALA A 82 -12.86 -3.26 -12.03
CA ALA A 82 -14.18 -2.71 -11.82
C ALA A 82 -14.72 -2.01 -13.08
N LEU A 83 -13.93 -1.12 -13.67
CA LEU A 83 -14.34 -0.39 -14.88
C LEU A 83 -14.49 -1.33 -16.09
N LYS A 84 -13.59 -2.30 -16.29
CA LYS A 84 -13.71 -3.27 -17.39
C LYS A 84 -14.95 -4.16 -17.24
N LEU A 85 -15.24 -4.60 -16.02
CA LEU A 85 -16.45 -5.36 -15.72
C LEU A 85 -17.73 -4.54 -15.95
N GLN A 86 -17.70 -3.25 -15.61
CA GLN A 86 -18.81 -2.35 -15.89
C GLN A 86 -19.02 -2.17 -17.41
N VAL A 87 -17.94 -2.02 -18.18
CA VAL A 87 -18.02 -1.97 -19.66
C VAL A 87 -18.65 -3.24 -20.19
N LEU A 88 -18.25 -4.41 -19.71
CA LEU A 88 -18.86 -5.69 -20.12
C LEU A 88 -20.35 -5.76 -19.74
N ALA A 89 -20.73 -5.24 -18.57
CA ALA A 89 -22.12 -5.17 -18.14
C ALA A 89 -22.99 -4.33 -19.10
N GLU A 90 -22.44 -3.26 -19.67
CA GLU A 90 -23.12 -2.43 -20.66
C GLU A 90 -23.19 -3.08 -22.05
N MET A 91 -22.28 -4.00 -22.36
CA MET A 91 -22.21 -4.67 -23.66
C MET A 91 -22.98 -5.98 -23.76
N GLU A 92 -23.23 -6.65 -22.63
CA GLU A 92 -23.65 -8.05 -22.58
C GLU A 92 -25.02 -8.23 -21.89
N THR A 93 -25.62 -9.38 -22.14
CA THR A 93 -26.89 -9.77 -21.51
C THR A 93 -26.76 -10.18 -20.03
N LYS A 94 -25.54 -10.45 -19.55
CA LYS A 94 -25.26 -10.81 -18.12
C LYS A 94 -25.05 -9.61 -17.23
N GLN A 95 -25.75 -8.54 -17.46
CA GLN A 95 -25.59 -7.20 -16.88
C GLN A 95 -25.50 -7.20 -15.36
N ILE A 96 -26.43 -7.88 -14.67
CA ILE A 96 -26.50 -7.89 -13.21
C ILE A 96 -25.27 -8.53 -12.58
N GLY A 97 -24.86 -9.70 -13.09
CA GLY A 97 -23.70 -10.42 -12.58
C GLY A 97 -22.40 -9.64 -12.77
N TYR A 98 -22.20 -9.04 -13.94
CA TYR A 98 -21.00 -8.23 -14.24
C TYR A 98 -21.02 -6.92 -13.43
N SER A 99 -22.17 -6.25 -13.28
CA SER A 99 -22.29 -5.07 -12.42
C SER A 99 -22.02 -5.37 -10.95
N ALA A 100 -22.47 -6.52 -10.45
CA ALA A 100 -22.19 -6.94 -9.08
C ALA A 100 -20.71 -7.23 -8.86
N LEU A 101 -20.03 -7.86 -9.84
CA LEU A 101 -18.57 -8.07 -9.81
C LEU A 101 -17.82 -6.75 -9.89
N ALA A 102 -18.25 -5.82 -10.75
CA ALA A 102 -17.68 -4.48 -10.86
C ALA A 102 -17.75 -3.73 -9.53
N THR A 103 -18.92 -3.72 -8.90
CA THR A 103 -19.12 -3.10 -7.58
C THR A 103 -18.27 -3.77 -6.50
N THR A 104 -18.13 -5.10 -6.56
CA THR A 104 -17.28 -5.84 -5.61
C THR A 104 -15.80 -5.49 -5.80
N ALA A 105 -15.34 -5.41 -7.05
CA ALA A 105 -13.96 -5.01 -7.35
C ALA A 105 -13.69 -3.54 -6.92
N ALA A 106 -14.64 -2.63 -7.16
CA ALA A 106 -14.55 -1.25 -6.68
C ALA A 106 -14.44 -1.19 -5.14
N GLY A 107 -15.27 -1.94 -4.42
CA GLY A 107 -15.17 -2.01 -2.96
C GLY A 107 -13.83 -2.59 -2.46
N LYS A 108 -13.22 -3.53 -3.20
CA LYS A 108 -11.86 -4.00 -2.90
C LYS A 108 -10.80 -2.94 -3.18
N ALA A 109 -10.97 -2.12 -4.23
CA ALA A 109 -10.10 -0.97 -4.48
C ALA A 109 -10.15 0.05 -3.32
N ASP A 110 -11.35 0.36 -2.79
CA ASP A 110 -11.51 1.24 -1.63
C ASP A 110 -10.85 0.68 -0.36
N ILE A 111 -10.96 -0.63 -0.14
CA ILE A 111 -10.25 -1.30 0.97
C ILE A 111 -8.74 -1.17 0.80
N ALA A 112 -8.20 -1.40 -0.41
CA ALA A 112 -6.78 -1.25 -0.70
C ALA A 112 -6.32 0.21 -0.53
N LEU A 113 -7.13 1.19 -0.93
CA LEU A 113 -6.85 2.62 -0.72
C LEU A 113 -6.83 2.98 0.76
N SER A 114 -7.77 2.46 1.55
CA SER A 114 -7.82 2.65 3.00
C SER A 114 -6.60 2.02 3.69
N LEU A 115 -6.19 0.84 3.24
CA LEU A 115 -4.97 0.19 3.69
C LEU A 115 -3.74 1.04 3.35
N LEU A 116 -3.65 1.59 2.14
CA LEU A 116 -2.55 2.45 1.71
C LEU A 116 -2.39 3.69 2.61
N SER A 117 -3.51 4.29 3.04
CA SER A 117 -3.49 5.40 4.00
C SER A 117 -2.85 5.00 5.35
N THR A 118 -3.15 3.81 5.84
CA THR A 118 -2.54 3.27 7.06
C THR A 118 -1.06 2.94 6.85
N LEU A 119 -0.72 2.34 5.70
CA LEU A 119 0.66 2.02 5.33
C LEU A 119 1.55 3.26 5.32
N HIS A 120 1.09 4.36 4.71
CA HIS A 120 1.89 5.57 4.59
C HIS A 120 2.43 6.07 5.93
N SER A 121 1.61 6.13 6.97
CA SER A 121 2.06 6.60 8.28
C SER A 121 3.04 5.64 8.94
N ASP A 122 2.75 4.35 8.90
CA ASP A 122 3.55 3.31 9.56
C ASP A 122 4.89 3.09 8.84
N ASP A 123 4.86 3.01 7.52
CA ASP A 123 6.02 2.70 6.70
C ASP A 123 6.97 3.90 6.61
N ILE A 124 6.44 5.12 6.53
CA ILE A 124 7.26 6.34 6.63
C ILE A 124 7.95 6.42 7.99
N ALA A 125 7.24 6.15 9.09
CA ALA A 125 7.84 6.13 10.42
C ALA A 125 8.92 5.03 10.54
N ALA A 126 8.67 3.85 10.00
CA ALA A 126 9.62 2.74 10.00
C ALA A 126 10.90 3.09 9.20
N VAL A 127 10.74 3.63 7.99
CA VAL A 127 11.88 4.06 7.15
C VAL A 127 12.66 5.20 7.80
N PHE A 128 11.97 6.17 8.40
CA PHE A 128 12.59 7.30 9.09
C PHE A 128 13.44 6.83 10.28
N TYR A 129 12.87 6.03 11.18
CA TYR A 129 13.59 5.52 12.35
C TYR A 129 14.71 4.57 11.96
N ALA A 130 14.51 3.71 10.96
CA ALA A 130 15.55 2.82 10.47
C ALA A 130 16.72 3.60 9.85
N GLY A 131 16.42 4.63 9.06
CA GLY A 131 17.43 5.49 8.43
C GLY A 131 18.24 6.28 9.46
N ASP A 132 17.57 6.88 10.45
CA ASP A 132 18.20 7.64 11.53
C ASP A 132 19.11 6.71 12.38
N LEU A 133 18.59 5.58 12.83
CA LEU A 133 19.38 4.62 13.62
C LEU A 133 20.56 4.07 12.82
N ARG A 134 20.36 3.70 11.56
CA ARG A 134 21.41 3.23 10.66
C ARG A 134 22.51 4.27 10.48
N GLY A 135 22.12 5.53 10.24
CA GLY A 135 23.08 6.62 10.07
C GLY A 135 23.89 6.88 11.33
N ASN A 136 23.24 6.87 12.50
CA ASN A 136 23.92 7.06 13.78
C ASN A 136 24.92 5.91 14.06
N ILE A 137 24.53 4.66 13.85
CA ILE A 137 25.43 3.51 14.04
C ILE A 137 26.59 3.55 13.05
N GLY A 138 26.29 3.66 11.76
CA GLY A 138 27.26 3.64 10.70
C GLY A 138 28.28 4.79 10.78
N GLY A 139 27.80 6.00 11.11
CA GLY A 139 28.66 7.17 11.26
C GLY A 139 29.68 7.02 12.40
N VAL A 140 29.23 6.55 13.56
CA VAL A 140 30.11 6.37 14.72
C VAL A 140 31.08 5.20 14.47
N LEU A 141 30.61 4.07 13.96
CA LEU A 141 31.51 2.93 13.69
C LEU A 141 32.54 3.26 12.62
N ASN A 142 32.18 4.03 11.60
CA ASN A 142 33.13 4.46 10.58
C ASN A 142 34.20 5.41 11.16
N LEU A 143 33.81 6.30 12.07
CA LEU A 143 34.75 7.15 12.79
C LEU A 143 35.71 6.31 13.62
N LEU A 144 35.20 5.37 14.41
CA LEU A 144 36.01 4.50 15.29
C LEU A 144 36.94 3.55 14.50
N ALA A 145 36.50 3.07 13.36
CA ALA A 145 37.31 2.24 12.47
C ALA A 145 38.52 2.98 11.90
N ARG A 146 38.42 4.33 11.77
CA ARG A 146 39.49 5.19 11.27
C ARG A 146 40.31 5.86 12.39
N ALA A 147 39.86 5.72 13.62
CA ALA A 147 40.56 6.23 14.79
C ALA A 147 41.76 5.30 15.06
N GLN A 148 42.90 5.66 14.50
CA GLN A 148 44.16 4.98 14.66
C GLN A 148 45.25 5.98 14.98
N GLU A 149 46.12 5.62 15.92
CA GLU A 149 47.30 6.41 16.25
C GLU A 149 48.33 6.36 15.09
N ASN A 150 49.08 7.45 14.94
CA ASN A 150 50.06 7.56 13.84
C ASN A 150 51.19 6.49 13.89
N SER A 151 51.46 5.93 15.08
CA SER A 151 52.37 4.81 15.28
C SER A 151 51.80 3.44 14.87
N GLY A 152 50.51 3.35 14.61
CA GLY A 152 49.83 2.10 14.27
C GLY A 152 49.45 1.22 15.46
N THR A 153 49.80 1.62 16.68
CA THR A 153 49.59 0.81 17.89
C THR A 153 48.30 1.15 18.62
N GLY A 154 47.80 2.39 18.52
CA GLY A 154 46.51 2.79 19.11
C GLY A 154 45.35 2.71 18.13
N TYR A 155 44.25 2.03 18.45
CA TYR A 155 43.03 1.92 17.64
C TYR A 155 41.81 1.66 18.51
N CYS A 156 40.62 2.00 18.00
CA CYS A 156 39.38 1.85 18.78
C CYS A 156 38.53 0.63 18.39
N LEU A 157 38.73 0.05 17.22
CA LEU A 157 38.04 -1.20 16.84
C LEU A 157 39.06 -2.31 16.63
N ALA A 158 38.84 -3.47 17.28
CA ALA A 158 39.61 -4.68 17.11
C ALA A 158 38.88 -5.75 16.32
N ASP A 159 39.59 -6.57 15.57
CA ASP A 159 39.11 -7.80 14.97
C ASP A 159 38.96 -8.94 16.01
N SER A 160 38.57 -10.13 15.57
CA SER A 160 38.46 -11.31 16.44
C SER A 160 39.80 -11.77 17.07
N SER A 161 40.91 -11.40 16.50
CA SER A 161 42.26 -11.72 16.95
C SER A 161 42.85 -10.63 17.83
N GLY A 162 42.17 -9.51 18.01
CA GLY A 162 42.62 -8.38 18.80
C GLY A 162 43.48 -7.38 18.01
N ASN A 163 43.61 -7.52 16.68
CA ASN A 163 44.33 -6.56 15.84
C ASN A 163 43.42 -5.44 15.40
N HIS A 164 43.98 -4.35 14.87
CA HIS A 164 43.20 -3.25 14.29
C HIS A 164 42.21 -3.75 13.25
N ALA A 165 40.91 -3.45 13.46
CA ALA A 165 39.83 -3.90 12.58
C ALA A 165 39.82 -3.21 11.20
N GLY A 166 40.70 -2.25 10.92
CA GLY A 166 40.66 -1.41 9.72
C GLY A 166 40.60 -2.17 8.39
N ALA A 167 41.20 -3.35 8.31
CA ALA A 167 41.13 -4.22 7.14
C ALA A 167 39.84 -5.07 7.11
N SER A 168 39.32 -5.42 8.28
CA SER A 168 38.06 -6.21 8.44
C SER A 168 36.83 -5.34 8.38
N PHE A 169 36.97 -4.07 8.72
CA PHE A 169 35.90 -3.09 8.69
C PHE A 169 35.80 -2.46 7.31
N THR A 170 35.02 -3.06 6.45
CA THR A 170 34.71 -2.43 5.17
C THR A 170 33.52 -1.50 5.36
N ALA A 171 33.65 -0.27 4.85
CA ALA A 171 32.58 0.74 4.92
C ALA A 171 31.22 0.20 4.41
N ASP A 172 31.26 -0.76 3.51
CA ASP A 172 30.07 -1.40 2.93
C ASP A 172 29.32 -2.29 3.90
N LYS A 173 29.94 -2.78 4.97
CA LYS A 173 29.32 -3.72 5.91
C LYS A 173 28.51 -3.07 7.03
N CYS A 174 28.77 -1.81 7.35
CA CYS A 174 28.22 -1.13 8.52
C CYS A 174 27.39 0.10 8.17
N GLY A 175 26.66 0.06 7.08
CA GLY A 175 25.64 1.08 6.78
C GLY A 175 26.17 2.37 6.13
N ASN A 176 27.41 2.40 5.66
CA ASN A 176 27.99 3.59 5.04
C ASN A 176 27.81 3.68 3.53
N LYS A 177 27.20 2.67 2.91
CA LYS A 177 26.86 2.70 1.48
C LYS A 177 25.42 3.10 1.28
N TYR A 178 25.18 4.03 0.38
CA TYR A 178 23.83 4.37 -0.04
C TYR A 178 23.32 3.28 -0.98
N HIS A 179 22.19 2.69 -0.64
CA HIS A 179 21.51 1.72 -1.48
C HIS A 179 20.28 2.35 -2.12
N THR A 180 20.00 1.93 -3.34
CA THR A 180 18.75 2.27 -4.00
C THR A 180 17.69 1.28 -3.52
N LEU A 181 16.62 1.79 -2.94
CA LEU A 181 15.47 0.97 -2.56
C LEU A 181 14.77 0.49 -3.82
N THR A 182 14.56 -0.80 -3.94
CA THR A 182 13.92 -1.44 -5.10
C THR A 182 12.48 -1.88 -4.81
N GLY A 183 12.13 -1.98 -3.54
CA GLY A 183 10.82 -2.44 -3.07
C GLY A 183 10.75 -3.97 -3.02
N SER A 184 11.28 -4.56 -1.95
CA SER A 184 11.14 -6.00 -1.68
C SER A 184 9.90 -6.26 -0.85
N SER A 185 9.10 -7.25 -1.23
CA SER A 185 7.98 -7.73 -0.42
C SER A 185 8.35 -8.89 0.51
N LEU A 186 9.62 -9.30 0.54
CA LEU A 186 10.08 -10.42 1.36
C LEU A 186 10.12 -10.04 2.84
N LYS A 187 9.38 -10.79 3.65
CA LYS A 187 9.35 -10.61 5.10
C LYS A 187 10.70 -10.98 5.73
N LEU A 188 11.09 -10.20 6.73
CA LEU A 188 12.33 -10.36 7.50
C LEU A 188 12.09 -11.17 8.78
N THR A 189 11.44 -12.32 8.65
CA THR A 189 11.02 -13.16 9.80
C THR A 189 12.19 -13.76 10.58
N THR A 190 13.35 -13.85 9.94
CA THR A 190 14.57 -14.33 10.58
C THR A 190 15.38 -13.21 11.23
N GLU A 191 15.26 -11.99 10.74
CA GLU A 191 16.01 -10.82 11.23
C GLU A 191 15.24 -10.02 12.27
N ILE A 192 13.91 -9.93 12.13
CA ILE A 192 13.01 -9.22 13.04
C ILE A 192 12.01 -10.22 13.60
N THR A 193 12.19 -10.56 14.87
CA THR A 193 11.39 -11.55 15.58
C THR A 193 10.52 -10.88 16.64
N ASP A 194 9.56 -11.60 17.21
CA ASP A 194 8.74 -11.11 18.35
C ASP A 194 9.58 -10.78 19.58
N THR A 195 10.84 -11.25 19.62
CA THR A 195 11.76 -11.05 20.74
C THR A 195 12.87 -10.02 20.46
N GLY A 196 12.87 -9.35 19.31
CA GLY A 196 13.85 -8.33 18.95
C GLY A 196 14.57 -8.60 17.63
N PHE A 197 15.64 -7.84 17.39
CA PHE A 197 16.51 -8.05 16.24
C PHE A 197 17.40 -9.26 16.46
N LYS A 198 17.52 -10.15 15.48
CA LYS A 198 18.37 -11.33 15.54
C LYS A 198 19.82 -10.96 15.75
N GLY A 199 20.48 -11.67 16.68
CA GLY A 199 21.89 -11.45 16.97
C GLY A 199 22.21 -10.16 17.72
N PHE A 200 21.19 -9.38 18.06
CA PHE A 200 21.32 -8.16 18.82
C PHE A 200 20.95 -8.42 20.27
N SER A 201 21.98 -8.74 21.08
CA SER A 201 21.85 -8.99 22.50
C SER A 201 22.63 -7.95 23.31
N PRO A 202 22.19 -7.62 24.53
CA PRO A 202 23.00 -6.80 25.39
C PRO A 202 24.29 -7.56 25.75
N THR A 203 25.39 -6.99 25.34
CA THR A 203 26.71 -7.54 25.66
C THR A 203 27.61 -6.45 26.20
N ASN A 204 28.33 -6.76 27.24
CA ASN A 204 29.53 -6.02 27.58
C ASN A 204 30.63 -6.46 26.62
N ALA A 205 30.98 -5.59 25.69
CA ALA A 205 31.85 -5.97 24.59
C ALA A 205 33.24 -5.36 24.67
N ILE A 206 33.56 -4.74 25.77
CA ILE A 206 34.96 -4.44 26.10
C ILE A 206 35.38 -5.51 27.07
N THR A 207 36.40 -6.23 26.68
CA THR A 207 37.07 -7.14 27.57
C THR A 207 38.51 -6.71 27.66
N SER A 208 38.96 -6.54 28.87
CA SER A 208 40.39 -6.52 29.22
C SER A 208 41.13 -7.62 28.51
N GLY A 209 42.23 -7.27 27.86
CA GLY A 209 43.16 -8.25 27.30
C GLY A 209 42.98 -8.54 25.81
N ALA A 210 42.84 -7.56 24.96
CA ALA A 210 43.39 -7.68 23.63
C ALA A 210 44.91 -7.82 23.77
N ALA A 211 45.44 -8.99 23.44
CA ALA A 211 46.85 -9.19 23.39
C ALA A 211 47.39 -8.29 22.25
N GLY A 212 47.86 -7.11 22.57
CA GLY A 212 48.40 -6.17 21.63
C GLY A 212 48.25 -4.73 22.11
N ASP A 213 49.09 -3.88 21.70
CA ASP A 213 49.24 -2.48 22.07
C ASP A 213 48.04 -1.57 21.68
N GLY A 214 46.83 -2.12 21.55
CA GLY A 214 45.67 -1.37 21.17
C GLY A 214 45.19 -0.45 22.30
N ALA A 215 45.37 0.82 22.14
CA ALA A 215 44.89 1.85 23.06
C ALA A 215 43.79 2.68 22.38
N CYS A 216 42.61 2.80 23.03
CA CYS A 216 41.52 3.63 22.55
C CYS A 216 41.21 4.75 23.54
N SER A 217 41.35 6.00 23.13
CA SER A 217 41.07 7.18 23.96
C SER A 217 39.60 7.30 24.40
N LEU A 218 38.68 6.56 23.77
CA LEU A 218 37.25 6.54 24.14
C LEU A 218 36.98 5.69 25.36
N THR A 219 37.80 4.69 25.61
CA THR A 219 37.59 3.68 26.65
C THR A 219 38.45 3.89 27.88
N THR A 220 39.41 4.82 27.82
CA THR A 220 40.31 5.15 28.93
C THR A 220 39.98 6.48 29.59
N THR A 221 40.18 6.57 30.89
CA THR A 221 40.17 7.82 31.63
C THR A 221 41.53 8.39 31.90
N GLY A 222 42.62 7.61 31.82
CA GLY A 222 44.00 8.00 32.06
C GLY A 222 44.25 8.76 33.35
N THR A 223 45.31 8.51 34.02
CA THR A 223 45.73 9.24 35.25
C THR A 223 46.00 10.72 35.03
N ASN A 224 46.17 11.15 33.78
CA ASN A 224 46.35 12.54 33.40
C ASN A 224 45.16 13.03 32.57
N ALA A 225 44.23 13.73 33.18
CA ALA A 225 42.94 14.23 32.65
C ALA A 225 43.00 14.99 31.33
N ALA A 226 44.18 15.27 30.75
CA ALA A 226 44.32 16.08 29.55
C ALA A 226 44.20 15.31 28.24
N GLY A 227 44.02 14.01 28.26
CA GLY A 227 44.02 13.16 27.06
C GLY A 227 42.83 12.25 26.87
N THR A 228 41.84 12.30 27.74
CA THR A 228 40.67 11.41 27.70
C THR A 228 39.44 12.11 27.13
N LEU A 229 38.67 11.42 26.28
CA LEU A 229 37.46 11.97 25.68
C LEU A 229 36.31 12.02 26.68
N PHE A 230 36.19 11.03 27.55
CA PHE A 230 35.12 10.93 28.54
C PHE A 230 35.66 11.03 29.97
N LYS A 231 34.85 11.68 30.84
CA LYS A 231 35.18 11.75 32.27
C LYS A 231 34.97 10.41 32.93
N SER A 232 35.91 10.06 33.85
CA SER A 232 35.85 8.81 34.63
C SER A 232 34.49 8.59 35.25
N ALA A 233 34.05 7.33 35.28
CA ALA A 233 32.82 6.86 35.90
C ALA A 233 31.50 7.45 35.35
N THR A 234 31.56 8.34 34.38
CA THR A 234 30.35 8.89 33.76
C THR A 234 30.03 8.15 32.47
N ALA A 235 28.89 7.45 32.48
CA ALA A 235 28.41 6.79 31.28
C ALA A 235 27.95 7.80 30.23
N ALA A 236 28.39 7.65 28.97
CA ALA A 236 27.96 8.45 27.84
C ALA A 236 27.17 7.56 26.86
N ASN A 237 25.99 8.02 26.47
CA ASN A 237 25.21 7.37 25.44
C ASN A 237 25.61 7.86 24.06
N ILE A 238 25.91 6.95 23.16
CA ILE A 238 26.20 7.20 21.75
C ILE A 238 25.23 6.43 20.86
N MET A 239 25.25 6.67 19.55
CA MET A 239 24.36 6.00 18.58
C MET A 239 22.87 6.11 19.01
N SER A 240 22.45 7.32 19.39
CA SER A 240 21.11 7.61 19.91
C SER A 240 20.68 6.72 21.09
N GLY A 241 21.62 6.45 21.99
CA GLY A 241 21.37 5.63 23.17
C GLY A 241 21.47 4.10 22.92
N THR A 242 21.79 3.67 21.73
CA THR A 242 21.99 2.25 21.41
C THR A 242 23.20 1.65 22.11
N VAL A 243 24.21 2.45 22.34
CA VAL A 243 25.44 2.06 23.04
C VAL A 243 25.72 3.02 24.20
N THR A 244 26.13 2.47 25.32
CA THR A 244 26.67 3.23 26.44
C THR A 244 28.16 2.96 26.55
N ILE A 245 28.95 4.03 26.60
CA ILE A 245 30.39 3.96 26.89
C ILE A 245 30.58 4.44 28.31
N LYS A 246 31.38 3.73 29.10
CA LYS A 246 31.90 4.18 30.35
C LYS A 246 33.41 4.01 30.33
N ALA A 247 34.12 5.09 30.39
CA ALA A 247 35.58 5.07 30.47
C ALA A 247 36.04 4.74 31.90
N ASP A 248 37.08 3.92 32.04
CA ASP A 248 37.69 3.56 33.31
C ASP A 248 39.24 3.55 33.20
N ASP A 249 39.92 3.61 34.33
CA ASP A 249 41.39 3.66 34.38
C ASP A 249 42.01 2.34 33.89
N ASP A 250 41.37 1.21 34.17
CA ASP A 250 41.90 -0.13 33.83
C ASP A 250 41.11 -0.77 32.68
N THR A 251 39.81 -0.72 32.76
CA THR A 251 38.94 -1.35 31.78
C THR A 251 37.75 -0.45 31.47
N GLY A 252 37.64 0.00 30.23
CA GLY A 252 36.44 0.71 29.79
C GLY A 252 35.23 -0.23 29.66
N GLU A 253 34.04 0.32 29.60
CA GLU A 253 32.81 -0.42 29.34
C GLU A 253 32.20 0.05 28.03
N TRP A 254 31.93 -0.90 27.12
CA TRP A 254 31.15 -0.70 25.94
C TRP A 254 29.92 -1.62 26.02
N LYS A 255 28.78 -1.03 26.28
CA LYS A 255 27.56 -1.80 26.48
C LYS A 255 26.56 -1.48 25.38
N ILE A 256 26.20 -2.50 24.63
CA ILE A 256 25.03 -2.40 23.77
C ILE A 256 23.81 -2.38 24.65
N ASN A 257 23.11 -1.24 24.64
CA ASN A 257 21.88 -1.08 25.39
C ASN A 257 20.83 -2.02 24.82
N ASN A 258 20.17 -2.69 25.72
CA ASN A 258 19.19 -3.69 25.41
C ASN A 258 18.11 -3.10 24.49
N GLY A 259 18.18 -3.43 23.21
CA GLY A 259 16.97 -3.49 22.42
C GLY A 259 16.14 -4.65 22.90
N ARG A 260 15.91 -4.74 24.26
CA ARG A 260 15.07 -5.80 24.75
C ARG A 260 13.88 -5.90 23.89
N PRO A 261 13.55 -7.11 23.51
CA PRO A 261 12.27 -7.38 22.93
C PRO A 261 11.32 -6.63 23.81
N LEU A 262 10.62 -5.78 23.21
CA LEU A 262 9.50 -5.20 23.85
C LEU A 262 8.54 -6.36 23.98
N ALA A 263 8.86 -7.22 24.96
CA ALA A 263 8.05 -8.40 25.29
C ALA A 263 6.61 -7.99 25.59
N VAL A 264 6.36 -6.69 25.53
CA VAL A 264 5.04 -6.10 25.67
C VAL A 264 4.93 -5.02 24.62
N HIS A 265 4.45 -5.37 23.45
CA HIS A 265 3.98 -4.41 22.46
C HIS A 265 3.04 -3.41 23.17
N GLY A 266 3.40 -2.15 23.16
CA GLY A 266 2.53 -1.08 23.66
C GLY A 266 2.83 -0.51 25.03
N THR A 267 3.85 -0.95 25.74
CA THR A 267 4.28 -0.24 26.95
C THR A 267 5.34 0.83 26.61
N SER A 268 5.08 2.03 27.06
CA SER A 268 5.77 3.29 26.78
C SER A 268 7.23 3.41 27.25
N THR A 269 7.89 2.33 27.58
CA THR A 269 9.26 2.33 28.11
C THR A 269 10.34 2.50 27.03
N THR A 270 9.95 2.77 25.78
CA THR A 270 10.87 2.81 24.67
C THR A 270 10.88 4.14 23.96
N ASP A 271 11.18 5.21 24.69
CA ASP A 271 11.55 6.47 24.07
C ASP A 271 12.92 6.43 23.39
N SER A 272 13.65 5.33 23.48
CA SER A 272 14.89 5.13 22.73
C SER A 272 14.62 4.97 21.24
N LEU A 273 15.49 5.52 20.40
CA LEU A 273 15.41 5.37 18.96
C LEU A 273 15.40 3.89 18.55
N LEU A 274 16.21 3.06 19.19
CA LEU A 274 16.23 1.60 18.96
C LEU A 274 14.86 0.96 19.19
N GLY A 275 14.19 1.30 20.29
CA GLY A 275 12.87 0.78 20.61
C GLY A 275 11.79 1.24 19.62
N LYS A 276 11.78 2.53 19.27
CA LYS A 276 10.88 3.07 18.25
C LYS A 276 11.09 2.42 16.90
N THR A 277 12.35 2.23 16.51
CA THR A 277 12.72 1.55 15.27
C THR A 277 12.21 0.10 15.25
N TYR A 278 12.48 -0.66 16.33
CA TYR A 278 12.00 -2.04 16.42
C TYR A 278 10.48 -2.14 16.31
N ASN A 279 9.74 -1.33 17.07
CA ASN A 279 8.28 -1.34 17.04
C ASN A 279 7.71 -1.02 15.66
N ALA A 280 8.24 0.01 15.02
CA ALA A 280 7.82 0.40 13.68
C ALA A 280 8.10 -0.71 12.66
N LEU A 281 9.31 -1.27 12.68
CA LEU A 281 9.71 -2.33 11.75
C LEU A 281 8.99 -3.65 12.00
N HIS A 282 8.76 -4.02 13.26
CA HIS A 282 7.98 -5.21 13.60
C HIS A 282 6.55 -5.10 13.08
N LYS A 283 5.93 -3.92 13.21
CA LYS A 283 4.59 -3.65 12.67
C LYS A 283 4.54 -3.82 11.14
N VAL A 284 5.51 -3.27 10.42
CA VAL A 284 5.65 -3.45 8.97
C VAL A 284 5.88 -4.92 8.61
N ASN A 285 6.79 -5.59 9.31
CA ASN A 285 7.16 -6.97 9.02
C ASN A 285 6.05 -7.99 9.33
N SER A 286 5.21 -7.74 10.33
CA SER A 286 4.08 -8.61 10.69
C SER A 286 2.87 -8.46 9.77
N ARG A 287 2.78 -7.36 9.03
CA ARG A 287 1.65 -7.06 8.15
C ARG A 287 1.58 -8.01 6.96
N ASP A 288 0.37 -8.43 6.60
CA ASP A 288 0.12 -9.22 5.40
C ASP A 288 -0.52 -8.38 4.30
N VAL A 289 0.16 -8.28 3.18
CA VAL A 289 -0.30 -7.61 1.96
C VAL A 289 -0.32 -8.55 0.75
N SER A 290 -0.18 -9.87 0.99
CA SER A 290 -0.09 -10.88 -0.06
C SER A 290 -1.36 -11.02 -0.90
N ASP A 291 -2.52 -10.62 -0.35
CA ASP A 291 -3.82 -10.68 -1.02
C ASP A 291 -4.01 -9.63 -2.13
N GLN A 292 -3.03 -8.75 -2.33
CA GLN A 292 -3.14 -7.73 -3.36
C GLN A 292 -2.88 -8.30 -4.75
N PRO A 293 -3.78 -8.09 -5.73
CA PRO A 293 -3.63 -8.64 -7.07
C PRO A 293 -2.48 -7.96 -7.83
N ALA A 294 -1.70 -8.78 -8.53
CA ALA A 294 -0.61 -8.31 -9.39
C ALA A 294 -1.11 -7.81 -10.75
N ASP A 295 -2.24 -8.34 -11.22
CA ASP A 295 -2.84 -8.03 -12.52
C ASP A 295 -4.37 -8.03 -12.46
N ILE A 296 -5.00 -7.72 -13.60
CA ILE A 296 -6.46 -7.64 -13.73
C ILE A 296 -7.11 -9.02 -13.58
N ASP A 297 -6.51 -10.06 -14.09
CA ASP A 297 -7.05 -11.42 -14.00
C ASP A 297 -7.13 -11.89 -12.54
N ALA A 298 -6.09 -11.61 -11.77
CA ALA A 298 -6.05 -11.85 -10.32
C ALA A 298 -7.10 -11.00 -9.58
N ALA A 299 -7.26 -9.72 -9.95
CA ALA A 299 -8.24 -8.83 -9.35
C ALA A 299 -9.68 -9.30 -9.58
N VAL A 300 -10.02 -9.67 -10.80
CA VAL A 300 -11.33 -10.24 -11.16
C VAL A 300 -11.58 -11.55 -10.43
N THR A 301 -10.59 -12.43 -10.41
CA THR A 301 -10.67 -13.72 -9.69
C THR A 301 -10.90 -13.52 -8.20
N ALA A 302 -10.18 -12.60 -7.57
CA ALA A 302 -10.33 -12.29 -6.15
C ALA A 302 -11.69 -11.64 -5.84
N ALA A 303 -12.23 -10.82 -6.75
CA ALA A 303 -13.58 -10.27 -6.61
C ALA A 303 -14.65 -11.37 -6.71
N ALA A 304 -14.53 -12.23 -7.71
CA ALA A 304 -15.48 -13.30 -7.99
C ALA A 304 -15.55 -14.35 -6.85
N LYS A 305 -14.42 -14.70 -6.26
CA LYS A 305 -14.33 -15.63 -5.13
C LYS A 305 -14.70 -15.00 -3.78
N SER A 306 -14.89 -13.69 -3.74
CA SER A 306 -15.17 -12.96 -2.50
C SER A 306 -16.60 -13.21 -2.00
N ALA A 307 -16.77 -13.40 -0.69
CA ALA A 307 -18.08 -13.41 -0.05
C ALA A 307 -18.84 -12.08 -0.26
N ALA A 308 -18.15 -10.99 -0.54
CA ALA A 308 -18.74 -9.69 -0.87
C ALA A 308 -19.54 -9.77 -2.19
N PHE A 309 -19.11 -10.57 -3.17
CA PHE A 309 -19.82 -10.70 -4.44
C PHE A 309 -21.27 -11.16 -4.27
N LYS A 310 -21.51 -12.24 -3.53
CA LYS A 310 -22.86 -12.73 -3.27
C LYS A 310 -23.72 -11.71 -2.51
N ARG A 311 -23.11 -10.97 -1.57
CA ARG A 311 -23.81 -9.90 -0.84
C ARG A 311 -24.21 -8.75 -1.75
N THR A 312 -23.28 -8.28 -2.60
CA THR A 312 -23.53 -7.21 -3.57
C THR A 312 -24.62 -7.63 -4.56
N LEU A 313 -24.55 -8.86 -5.08
CA LEU A 313 -25.55 -9.41 -5.99
C LEU A 313 -26.93 -9.46 -5.33
N THR A 314 -27.01 -9.90 -4.07
CA THR A 314 -28.26 -9.89 -3.29
C THR A 314 -28.83 -8.48 -3.13
N GLN A 315 -27.97 -7.48 -2.88
CA GLN A 315 -28.40 -6.08 -2.74
C GLN A 315 -28.96 -5.52 -4.05
N ILE A 316 -28.29 -5.78 -5.16
CA ILE A 316 -28.75 -5.33 -6.48
C ILE A 316 -30.10 -5.95 -6.82
N LEU A 317 -30.24 -7.26 -6.68
CA LEU A 317 -31.49 -7.98 -6.97
C LEU A 317 -32.66 -7.55 -6.05
N LYS A 318 -32.39 -7.20 -4.79
CA LYS A 318 -33.39 -6.63 -3.87
C LYS A 318 -33.87 -5.23 -4.28
N ALA A 319 -33.04 -4.48 -4.99
CA ALA A 319 -33.36 -3.13 -5.44
C ALA A 319 -34.18 -3.13 -6.75
N GLU A 320 -34.32 -4.28 -7.42
CA GLU A 320 -35.11 -4.36 -8.64
C GLU A 320 -36.62 -4.22 -8.38
N PRO A 321 -37.39 -3.66 -9.35
CA PRO A 321 -38.86 -3.47 -9.20
C PRO A 321 -39.59 -4.77 -8.96
N HIS A 322 -39.15 -5.87 -9.58
CA HIS A 322 -39.78 -7.19 -9.42
C HIS A 322 -39.09 -7.99 -8.31
N LYS A 323 -39.49 -7.77 -7.07
CA LYS A 323 -38.91 -8.41 -5.88
C LYS A 323 -39.16 -9.92 -5.89
N LEU A 324 -38.10 -10.69 -5.92
CA LEU A 324 -38.15 -12.13 -5.67
C LEU A 324 -38.35 -12.40 -4.18
N ALA A 325 -39.17 -13.39 -3.83
CA ALA A 325 -39.28 -13.88 -2.46
C ALA A 325 -37.94 -14.53 -2.02
N ASP A 326 -37.64 -14.52 -0.71
CA ASP A 326 -36.37 -14.94 -0.15
C ASP A 326 -35.82 -16.31 -0.66
N PRO A 327 -36.60 -17.40 -0.78
CA PRO A 327 -36.10 -18.65 -1.31
C PRO A 327 -35.67 -18.56 -2.80
N ALA A 328 -36.47 -17.86 -3.62
CA ALA A 328 -36.21 -17.65 -5.03
C ALA A 328 -35.03 -16.71 -5.25
N LEU A 329 -34.94 -15.66 -4.43
CA LEU A 329 -33.78 -14.73 -4.46
C LEU A 329 -32.46 -15.43 -4.14
N SER A 330 -32.44 -16.23 -3.06
CA SER A 330 -31.23 -16.97 -2.68
C SER A 330 -30.79 -17.96 -3.76
N LYS A 331 -31.77 -18.65 -4.39
CA LYS A 331 -31.46 -19.54 -5.52
C LYS A 331 -30.88 -18.75 -6.69
N HIS A 332 -31.50 -17.65 -7.09
CA HIS A 332 -31.07 -16.83 -8.21
C HIS A 332 -29.67 -16.20 -7.99
N VAL A 333 -29.38 -15.75 -6.78
CA VAL A 333 -28.03 -15.29 -6.38
C VAL A 333 -27.01 -16.40 -6.56
N ASN A 334 -27.32 -17.62 -6.11
CA ASN A 334 -26.40 -18.74 -6.25
C ASN A 334 -26.21 -19.14 -7.72
N ASP A 335 -27.29 -19.20 -8.49
CA ASP A 335 -27.24 -19.53 -9.91
C ASP A 335 -26.31 -18.56 -10.68
N ILE A 336 -26.45 -17.24 -10.46
CA ILE A 336 -25.58 -16.23 -11.09
C ILE A 336 -24.14 -16.36 -10.58
N ALA A 337 -23.95 -16.56 -9.27
CA ALA A 337 -22.62 -16.68 -8.70
C ALA A 337 -21.89 -17.96 -9.17
N GLU A 338 -22.62 -19.05 -9.37
CA GLU A 338 -22.10 -20.30 -9.92
C GLU A 338 -21.75 -20.16 -11.41
N ASP A 339 -22.60 -19.47 -12.17
CA ASP A 339 -22.34 -19.20 -13.59
C ASP A 339 -21.07 -18.39 -13.81
N LEU A 340 -20.78 -17.44 -12.92
CA LEU A 340 -19.70 -16.48 -13.13
C LEU A 340 -18.38 -16.84 -12.46
N ALA A 341 -18.38 -17.62 -11.34
CA ALA A 341 -17.10 -17.71 -10.64
C ALA A 341 -16.86 -18.87 -9.69
N VAL A 342 -17.87 -19.47 -9.08
CA VAL A 342 -17.57 -20.18 -7.81
C VAL A 342 -17.42 -21.68 -7.99
N SER A 343 -18.26 -22.32 -8.77
CA SER A 343 -18.26 -23.79 -8.88
C SER A 343 -17.95 -24.33 -10.26
N LYS A 344 -17.95 -23.46 -11.27
CA LYS A 344 -17.64 -23.85 -12.65
C LYS A 344 -16.43 -23.04 -13.14
N PRO A 345 -15.23 -23.62 -13.20
CA PRO A 345 -14.05 -22.95 -13.73
C PRO A 345 -14.31 -22.29 -15.10
N SER A 346 -15.15 -22.90 -15.94
CA SER A 346 -15.52 -22.38 -17.26
C SER A 346 -16.19 -20.98 -17.23
N GLY A 347 -16.94 -20.63 -16.20
CA GLY A 347 -17.58 -19.31 -16.11
C GLY A 347 -16.58 -18.19 -15.87
N LEU A 348 -15.64 -18.37 -14.96
CA LEU A 348 -14.56 -17.42 -14.71
C LEU A 348 -13.60 -17.34 -15.92
N GLU A 349 -13.25 -18.46 -16.53
CA GLU A 349 -12.40 -18.50 -17.73
C GLU A 349 -13.06 -17.73 -18.89
N GLN A 350 -14.37 -17.91 -19.10
CA GLN A 350 -15.09 -17.16 -20.13
C GLN A 350 -15.12 -15.66 -19.81
N LEU A 351 -15.33 -15.26 -18.55
CA LEU A 351 -15.29 -13.87 -18.14
C LEU A 351 -13.92 -13.22 -18.40
N LEU A 352 -12.83 -13.92 -18.05
CA LEU A 352 -11.47 -13.45 -18.32
C LEU A 352 -11.17 -13.38 -19.82
N LYS A 353 -11.72 -14.31 -20.59
CA LYS A 353 -11.64 -14.28 -22.05
C LYS A 353 -12.42 -13.08 -22.63
N ASP A 354 -13.61 -12.80 -22.12
CA ASP A 354 -14.41 -11.64 -22.55
C ASP A 354 -13.66 -10.32 -22.29
N ILE A 355 -13.01 -10.18 -21.14
CA ILE A 355 -12.15 -9.02 -20.83
C ILE A 355 -11.00 -8.89 -21.86
N LYS A 356 -10.47 -10.00 -22.36
CA LYS A 356 -9.34 -9.99 -23.31
C LYS A 356 -9.77 -9.73 -24.74
N GLU A 357 -10.88 -10.30 -25.16
CA GLU A 357 -11.28 -10.37 -26.57
C GLU A 357 -12.34 -9.33 -26.99
N LYS A 358 -13.20 -8.88 -26.05
CA LYS A 358 -14.23 -7.90 -26.41
C LYS A 358 -13.61 -6.58 -26.82
N LYS A 359 -14.22 -5.96 -27.84
CA LYS A 359 -13.76 -4.73 -28.48
C LYS A 359 -14.82 -3.65 -28.34
N PRO A 360 -14.90 -2.97 -27.20
CA PRO A 360 -15.79 -1.84 -27.03
C PRO A 360 -15.42 -0.68 -27.95
N LYS A 361 -16.41 0.17 -28.21
CA LYS A 361 -16.28 1.47 -28.87
C LYS A 361 -16.09 2.57 -27.82
N GLY A 362 -15.66 3.76 -28.24
CA GLY A 362 -15.58 4.94 -27.39
C GLY A 362 -14.23 5.18 -26.70
N ALA A 363 -13.24 4.32 -26.92
CA ALA A 363 -11.90 4.48 -26.34
C ALA A 363 -10.99 5.44 -27.14
N GLN A 364 -11.23 5.57 -28.44
CA GLN A 364 -10.42 6.35 -29.38
C GLN A 364 -11.03 7.72 -29.65
N GLU A 365 -10.29 8.59 -30.36
CA GLU A 365 -10.79 9.89 -30.82
C GLU A 365 -12.02 9.72 -31.72
N ASP A 366 -11.99 8.76 -32.67
CA ASP A 366 -13.20 8.30 -33.33
C ASP A 366 -13.94 7.32 -32.40
N PRO A 367 -15.07 7.72 -31.85
CA PRO A 367 -15.80 6.91 -30.87
C PRO A 367 -16.38 5.62 -31.45
N ASN A 368 -16.40 5.46 -32.78
CA ASN A 368 -16.89 4.24 -33.44
C ASN A 368 -15.79 3.20 -33.63
N THR A 369 -14.55 3.55 -33.39
CA THR A 369 -13.42 2.63 -33.52
C THR A 369 -13.44 1.62 -32.38
N GLU A 370 -13.40 0.34 -32.73
CA GLU A 370 -13.34 -0.77 -31.79
C GLU A 370 -11.91 -0.94 -31.25
N THR A 371 -11.77 -1.07 -29.94
CA THR A 371 -10.48 -1.25 -29.26
C THR A 371 -10.56 -2.43 -28.31
N ALA A 372 -9.62 -3.36 -28.37
CA ALA A 372 -9.62 -4.50 -27.47
C ALA A 372 -9.60 -4.05 -26.00
N LEU A 373 -10.55 -4.50 -25.20
CA LEU A 373 -10.71 -4.10 -23.81
C LEU A 373 -9.46 -4.41 -22.98
N SER A 374 -8.71 -5.46 -23.34
CA SER A 374 -7.41 -5.79 -22.70
C SER A 374 -6.36 -4.69 -22.86
N THR A 375 -6.39 -3.91 -23.94
CA THR A 375 -5.42 -2.85 -24.21
C THR A 375 -5.78 -1.51 -23.57
N VAL A 376 -7.03 -1.33 -23.14
CA VAL A 376 -7.48 -0.12 -22.44
C VAL A 376 -7.10 -0.23 -20.97
N ASN A 377 -5.92 0.32 -20.60
CA ASN A 377 -5.32 0.15 -19.29
C ASN A 377 -5.23 1.44 -18.47
N ASN A 378 -6.01 2.45 -18.81
CA ASN A 378 -6.17 3.64 -17.99
C ASN A 378 -7.65 3.94 -17.69
N MET A 379 -7.90 4.56 -16.55
CA MET A 379 -9.25 4.82 -16.06
C MET A 379 -10.00 5.85 -16.93
N ALA A 380 -9.28 6.83 -17.50
CA ALA A 380 -9.90 7.88 -18.29
C ALA A 380 -10.51 7.31 -19.59
N ASP A 381 -9.81 6.43 -20.27
CA ASP A 381 -10.31 5.82 -21.51
C ASP A 381 -11.45 4.83 -21.23
N LEU A 382 -11.37 4.05 -20.13
CA LEU A 382 -12.49 3.21 -19.70
C LEU A 382 -13.73 4.04 -19.36
N THR A 383 -13.57 5.20 -18.74
CA THR A 383 -14.66 6.14 -18.46
C THR A 383 -15.27 6.71 -19.74
N LYS A 384 -14.47 7.01 -20.78
CA LYS A 384 -14.97 7.40 -22.10
C LYS A 384 -15.83 6.29 -22.72
N VAL A 385 -15.35 5.04 -22.65
CA VAL A 385 -16.10 3.87 -23.12
C VAL A 385 -17.45 3.76 -22.41
N LEU A 386 -17.47 3.84 -21.08
CA LEU A 386 -18.73 3.83 -20.32
C LEU A 386 -19.66 4.96 -20.72
N SER A 387 -19.14 6.17 -20.89
CA SER A 387 -19.92 7.34 -21.32
C SER A 387 -20.52 7.14 -22.72
N TYR A 388 -19.80 6.46 -23.62
CA TYR A 388 -20.31 6.11 -24.94
C TYR A 388 -21.54 5.21 -24.83
N TYR A 389 -21.46 4.09 -24.11
CA TYR A 389 -22.55 3.14 -23.94
C TYR A 389 -23.75 3.75 -23.19
N THR A 390 -23.50 4.49 -22.11
CA THR A 390 -24.56 5.20 -21.37
C THR A 390 -25.36 6.13 -22.28
N ARG A 391 -24.71 6.88 -23.18
CA ARG A 391 -25.38 7.75 -24.16
C ARG A 391 -26.19 6.94 -25.17
N GLN A 392 -25.68 5.80 -25.64
CA GLN A 392 -26.38 4.92 -26.57
C GLN A 392 -27.65 4.35 -25.90
N HIS A 393 -27.58 3.90 -24.67
CA HIS A 393 -28.72 3.37 -23.91
C HIS A 393 -29.75 4.46 -23.65
N THR A 394 -29.32 5.66 -23.24
CA THR A 394 -30.22 6.80 -23.03
C THR A 394 -30.95 7.18 -24.32
N ALA A 395 -30.25 7.20 -25.45
CA ALA A 395 -30.85 7.50 -26.75
C ALA A 395 -31.87 6.41 -27.16
N ALA A 396 -31.55 5.13 -26.94
CA ALA A 396 -32.45 4.01 -27.21
C ALA A 396 -33.72 4.08 -26.34
N VAL A 397 -33.58 4.32 -25.04
CA VAL A 397 -34.72 4.49 -24.10
C VAL A 397 -35.59 5.67 -24.54
N SER A 398 -34.99 6.81 -24.87
CA SER A 398 -35.74 8.00 -25.31
C SER A 398 -36.50 7.74 -26.62
N LYS A 399 -35.91 6.98 -27.54
CA LYS A 399 -36.57 6.57 -28.78
C LYS A 399 -37.77 5.66 -28.48
N LEU A 400 -37.61 4.65 -27.64
CA LEU A 400 -38.70 3.75 -27.23
C LEU A 400 -39.83 4.50 -26.53
N GLN A 401 -39.52 5.42 -25.60
CA GLN A 401 -40.50 6.26 -24.93
C GLN A 401 -41.29 7.10 -25.93
N LYS A 402 -40.64 7.67 -26.92
CA LYS A 402 -41.32 8.41 -27.97
C LYS A 402 -42.22 7.53 -28.83
N GLU A 403 -41.73 6.34 -29.22
CA GLU A 403 -42.56 5.36 -29.97
C GLU A 403 -43.82 4.90 -29.17
N VAL A 404 -43.68 4.66 -27.86
CA VAL A 404 -44.80 4.33 -26.97
C VAL A 404 -45.78 5.49 -26.90
N SER A 405 -45.28 6.72 -26.71
CA SER A 405 -46.10 7.92 -26.66
C SER A 405 -46.85 8.15 -27.99
N ASP A 406 -46.14 8.06 -29.13
CA ASP A 406 -46.72 8.24 -30.46
C ASP A 406 -47.81 7.15 -30.76
N ASN A 407 -47.60 5.92 -30.31
CA ASN A 407 -48.58 4.86 -30.44
C ASN A 407 -49.78 5.08 -29.51
N HIS A 408 -49.56 5.57 -28.29
CA HIS A 408 -50.66 5.93 -27.37
C HIS A 408 -51.53 7.05 -27.94
N VAL A 409 -50.93 8.07 -28.58
CA VAL A 409 -51.63 9.16 -29.28
C VAL A 409 -52.41 8.60 -30.49
N LYS A 410 -51.83 7.66 -31.24
CA LYS A 410 -52.58 7.00 -32.34
C LYS A 410 -53.74 6.17 -31.87
N CYS A 411 -53.61 5.46 -30.72
CA CYS A 411 -54.69 4.69 -30.11
C CYS A 411 -55.78 5.63 -29.55
N SER A 412 -55.45 6.80 -29.01
CA SER A 412 -56.42 7.77 -28.51
C SER A 412 -57.08 8.64 -29.61
N ALA A 413 -56.42 8.76 -30.78
CA ALA A 413 -57.00 9.48 -31.93
C ALA A 413 -58.07 8.68 -32.70
N ASN A 414 -58.04 7.37 -32.61
CA ASN A 414 -59.13 6.53 -33.07
C ASN A 414 -60.20 6.50 -31.97
N LYS A 415 -61.34 7.17 -32.24
CA LYS A 415 -62.49 7.08 -31.30
C LYS A 415 -62.65 5.64 -30.90
N PRO A 416 -62.62 5.26 -29.60
CA PRO A 416 -62.69 3.88 -29.12
C PRO A 416 -63.86 3.10 -29.73
N GLU A 417 -64.91 3.82 -30.01
CA GLU A 417 -66.12 3.26 -30.66
C GLU A 417 -65.88 2.86 -32.12
N GLU A 418 -65.04 3.56 -32.87
CA GLU A 418 -64.70 3.21 -34.26
C GLU A 418 -63.81 1.95 -34.32
N VAL A 419 -62.94 1.75 -33.34
CA VAL A 419 -62.08 0.56 -33.23
C VAL A 419 -62.94 -0.66 -32.93
N CYS A 420 -63.85 -0.59 -31.97
CA CYS A 420 -64.80 -1.68 -31.68
C CYS A 420 -65.68 -1.96 -32.89
N ASN A 421 -66.25 -0.91 -33.52
CA ASN A 421 -67.16 -1.03 -34.67
C ASN A 421 -66.48 -1.61 -35.94
N ALA A 422 -65.16 -1.64 -36.02
CA ALA A 422 -64.41 -2.25 -37.12
C ALA A 422 -64.26 -3.78 -36.97
N ILE A 423 -64.53 -4.32 -35.77
CA ILE A 423 -64.37 -5.75 -35.47
C ILE A 423 -65.68 -6.48 -35.81
N GLY A 424 -65.66 -7.30 -36.85
CA GLY A 424 -66.84 -8.03 -37.31
C GLY A 424 -67.02 -9.39 -36.61
N GLU A 425 -66.00 -9.95 -36.00
CA GLU A 425 -66.00 -11.28 -35.39
C GLU A 425 -66.20 -11.20 -33.88
N GLN A 426 -67.11 -12.03 -33.33
CA GLN A 426 -67.46 -12.04 -31.91
C GLN A 426 -66.22 -12.29 -31.02
N GLU A 427 -65.44 -13.34 -31.34
CA GLU A 427 -64.29 -13.75 -30.54
C GLU A 427 -63.21 -12.65 -30.45
N LYS A 428 -62.98 -11.97 -31.55
CA LYS A 428 -62.04 -10.83 -31.58
C LYS A 428 -62.58 -9.62 -30.82
N CYS A 429 -63.89 -9.40 -30.86
CA CYS A 429 -64.54 -8.31 -30.12
C CYS A 429 -64.42 -8.49 -28.61
N ASP A 430 -64.80 -9.69 -28.13
CA ASP A 430 -64.80 -10.02 -26.69
C ASP A 430 -63.37 -10.08 -26.11
N ASN A 431 -62.34 -10.35 -26.92
CA ASN A 431 -60.94 -10.33 -26.55
C ASN A 431 -60.28 -8.94 -26.70
N THR A 432 -60.99 -7.93 -27.18
CA THR A 432 -60.45 -6.56 -27.30
C THR A 432 -60.84 -5.75 -26.06
N PRO A 433 -59.86 -5.26 -25.26
CA PRO A 433 -60.18 -4.48 -24.07
C PRO A 433 -61.06 -3.28 -24.38
N GLY A 434 -62.10 -3.11 -23.58
CA GLY A 434 -63.06 -2.02 -23.70
C GLY A 434 -64.13 -2.23 -24.76
N CYS A 435 -64.16 -3.36 -25.50
CA CYS A 435 -65.19 -3.70 -26.46
C CYS A 435 -66.13 -4.79 -25.91
N HIS A 436 -67.40 -4.83 -26.41
CA HIS A 436 -68.38 -5.85 -26.09
C HIS A 436 -69.20 -6.20 -27.33
N TYR A 437 -69.43 -7.48 -27.58
CA TYR A 437 -70.19 -7.96 -28.73
C TYR A 437 -71.65 -8.05 -28.39
N ASN A 438 -72.51 -7.22 -29.01
CA ASN A 438 -73.93 -7.20 -28.80
C ASN A 438 -74.66 -7.96 -29.96
N LYS A 439 -75.14 -9.15 -29.66
CA LYS A 439 -75.83 -10.03 -30.58
C LYS A 439 -77.17 -9.49 -31.11
N THR A 440 -77.79 -8.57 -30.36
CA THR A 440 -79.17 -8.06 -30.66
C THR A 440 -79.10 -6.76 -31.45
N LYS A 441 -77.99 -6.19 -31.68
CA LYS A 441 -77.84 -4.90 -32.41
C LYS A 441 -77.79 -5.16 -33.89
N GLU A 442 -78.68 -4.52 -34.68
CA GLU A 442 -78.63 -4.55 -36.13
C GLU A 442 -77.43 -3.64 -36.63
N GLY A 443 -76.65 -4.13 -37.52
CA GLY A 443 -75.47 -3.45 -38.08
C GLY A 443 -74.14 -3.80 -37.39
N LYS A 444 -73.45 -2.80 -36.81
CA LYS A 444 -72.13 -2.99 -36.11
C LYS A 444 -72.40 -3.62 -34.75
N LYS A 445 -72.01 -4.90 -34.62
CA LYS A 445 -72.32 -5.69 -33.41
C LYS A 445 -71.23 -5.55 -32.32
N CYS A 446 -70.02 -5.19 -32.64
CA CYS A 446 -69.00 -4.91 -31.66
C CYS A 446 -69.04 -3.42 -31.28
N THR A 447 -69.29 -3.12 -30.01
CA THR A 447 -69.46 -1.75 -29.50
C THR A 447 -68.62 -1.56 -28.22
N LEU A 448 -68.43 -0.32 -27.82
CA LEU A 448 -67.78 0.00 -26.52
C LEU A 448 -68.60 -0.61 -25.38
N SER A 449 -67.91 -1.30 -24.47
CA SER A 449 -68.48 -1.74 -23.20
C SER A 449 -68.77 -0.54 -22.28
N GLU A 450 -69.61 -0.74 -21.25
CA GLU A 450 -69.86 0.32 -20.28
C GLU A 450 -68.64 0.78 -19.50
N GLU A 451 -67.64 -0.12 -19.33
CA GLU A 451 -66.35 0.22 -18.78
C GLU A 451 -65.50 1.00 -19.77
N GLY A 452 -65.45 0.58 -21.05
CA GLY A 452 -64.78 1.30 -22.13
C GLY A 452 -65.37 2.68 -22.40
N LYS A 453 -66.65 2.94 -22.11
CA LYS A 453 -67.28 4.27 -22.19
C LYS A 453 -66.87 5.20 -21.06
N LYS A 454 -66.42 4.67 -19.90
CA LYS A 454 -65.95 5.48 -18.77
C LYS A 454 -64.50 5.87 -18.88
N GLU A 455 -63.70 5.15 -19.67
CA GLU A 455 -62.28 5.39 -19.92
C GLU A 455 -62.05 6.19 -21.20
N ALA A 456 -63.00 6.32 -22.10
CA ALA A 456 -62.98 7.11 -23.31
C ALA A 456 -63.45 8.57 -23.05
#